data_e3866528ae04dccea7d615e38e02252f
#
_entry.id   e3866528ae04dccea7d615e38e02252f
#
_cell.length_a   1.000
_cell.length_b   1.000
_cell.length_c   1.000
_cell.angle_alpha   90.00
_cell.angle_beta   90.00
_cell.angle_gamma   90.00
#
_symmetry.space_group_name_H-M   'P 1'
#
loop_
_entity.id
_entity.type
_entity.pdbx_description
1 polymer ?
#
loop_
_entity_poly.entity_id
_entity_poly.type
_entity_poly.pdbx_seq_one_letter_code
_entity_poly.pdbx_strand_id
1 'polypeptide(L)'
;MLLALSPEASALRERLEKFVNERCIPAEEEYDRHIAQFSGPDRWTPDAVPPAIERLKSEARSLGLWNLFLPRPVPDHLLVDDDDGGGSHTMAPSMYLSNREYGMLCEVMGRSSLAPEACNCSAPDTGNMEVLLKHGTEYQQSEYLKPLLRGETRSAFLMTEPDVASSDARNLRTRLTKVTAAGVGEDGVGVGGGGGARYVLNGRKWWSTGAMDPRCGFALVVAEVDTGRPPAPSKEEEGRSGRRRRGGDQTVVIVPMSHPGVRCVRPLTVFGYDDAPHGHAEVSLDDVELDGSAVILGEGRGFEISQSRLGPGRIHHCEFSDCWGFRGRSTAFFLPVFPTAHSMLPIICHLLTLLSM
;
A
#
# COMPACT_ATOMS: atom_id res chain seq x y z
N MET A 1 -19.75 -19.10 20.32
CA MET A 1 -19.76 -17.73 20.86
C MET A 1 -18.51 -16.91 20.49
N LEU A 2 -17.58 -17.45 19.71
CA LEU A 2 -16.29 -16.81 19.39
C LEU A 2 -16.32 -15.85 18.18
N LEU A 3 -17.43 -15.70 17.48
CA LEU A 3 -17.55 -14.94 16.23
C LEU A 3 -18.61 -13.80 16.26
N ALA A 4 -19.14 -13.45 17.42
CA ALA A 4 -20.09 -12.35 17.49
C ALA A 4 -19.35 -11.00 17.40
N LEU A 5 -19.85 -10.12 16.52
CA LEU A 5 -19.46 -8.71 16.49
C LEU A 5 -20.01 -7.99 17.72
N SER A 6 -19.36 -6.88 18.11
CA SER A 6 -19.98 -5.92 19.02
C SER A 6 -21.27 -5.34 18.40
N PRO A 7 -22.22 -4.84 19.20
CA PRO A 7 -23.43 -4.21 18.66
C PRO A 7 -23.10 -3.07 17.68
N GLU A 8 -22.10 -2.28 18.00
CA GLU A 8 -21.64 -1.15 17.19
C GLU A 8 -21.03 -1.63 15.86
N ALA A 9 -20.18 -2.67 15.90
CA ALA A 9 -19.60 -3.25 14.70
C ALA A 9 -20.66 -3.96 13.84
N SER A 10 -21.71 -4.54 14.45
CA SER A 10 -22.84 -5.11 13.72
C SER A 10 -23.62 -4.03 12.98
N ALA A 11 -23.92 -2.90 13.63
CA ALA A 11 -24.59 -1.78 13.01
C ALA A 11 -23.77 -1.14 11.88
N LEU A 12 -22.43 -1.11 12.04
CA LEU A 12 -21.52 -0.65 11.00
C LEU A 12 -21.50 -1.60 9.79
N ARG A 13 -21.50 -2.92 10.06
CA ARG A 13 -21.57 -3.95 9.02
C ARG A 13 -22.87 -3.84 8.22
N GLU A 14 -24.01 -3.66 8.86
CA GLU A 14 -25.30 -3.48 8.16
C GLU A 14 -25.29 -2.26 7.24
N ARG A 15 -24.73 -1.13 7.70
CA ARG A 15 -24.56 0.07 6.86
C ARG A 15 -23.63 -0.20 5.67
N LEU A 16 -22.51 -0.91 5.91
CA LEU A 16 -21.57 -1.27 4.86
C LEU A 16 -22.20 -2.23 3.85
N GLU A 17 -22.96 -3.25 4.29
CA GLU A 17 -23.66 -4.17 3.41
C GLU A 17 -24.65 -3.44 2.51
N LYS A 18 -25.42 -2.50 3.07
CA LYS A 18 -26.33 -1.66 2.30
C LYS A 18 -25.58 -0.80 1.28
N PHE A 19 -24.52 -0.12 1.69
CA PHE A 19 -23.70 0.71 0.81
C PHE A 19 -23.09 -0.12 -0.34
N VAL A 20 -22.52 -1.30 -0.04
CA VAL A 20 -21.94 -2.16 -1.07
C VAL A 20 -23.00 -2.67 -2.04
N ASN A 21 -24.12 -3.19 -1.54
CA ASN A 21 -25.15 -3.80 -2.39
C ASN A 21 -25.94 -2.77 -3.21
N GLU A 22 -26.26 -1.61 -2.63
CA GLU A 22 -27.12 -0.63 -3.26
C GLU A 22 -26.39 0.46 -4.02
N ARG A 23 -25.08 0.67 -3.72
CA ARG A 23 -24.30 1.77 -4.31
C ARG A 23 -23.06 1.30 -5.06
N CYS A 24 -22.18 0.48 -4.44
CA CYS A 24 -20.93 0.07 -5.07
C CYS A 24 -21.17 -0.90 -6.23
N ILE A 25 -21.88 -1.99 -6.00
CA ILE A 25 -22.15 -3.01 -7.03
C ILE A 25 -22.88 -2.43 -8.26
N PRO A 26 -23.96 -1.62 -8.11
CA PRO A 26 -24.59 -1.00 -9.27
C PRO A 26 -23.70 -0.01 -10.03
N ALA A 27 -22.71 0.59 -9.38
CA ALA A 27 -21.79 1.54 -10.01
C ALA A 27 -20.68 0.86 -10.81
N GLU A 28 -20.44 -0.44 -10.67
CA GLU A 28 -19.35 -1.16 -11.37
C GLU A 28 -19.51 -1.08 -12.89
N GLU A 29 -20.72 -1.22 -13.41
CA GLU A 29 -20.97 -1.13 -14.86
C GLU A 29 -20.68 0.29 -15.40
N GLU A 30 -21.04 1.34 -14.65
CA GLU A 30 -20.71 2.72 -15.02
C GLU A 30 -19.20 2.95 -15.00
N TYR A 31 -18.53 2.42 -13.98
CA TYR A 31 -17.09 2.50 -13.81
C TYR A 31 -16.35 1.83 -14.98
N ASP A 32 -16.70 0.60 -15.31
CA ASP A 32 -16.08 -0.16 -16.39
C ASP A 32 -16.35 0.49 -17.77
N ARG A 33 -17.56 1.00 -17.99
CA ARG A 33 -17.93 1.70 -19.22
C ARG A 33 -17.13 3.00 -19.39
N HIS A 34 -16.83 3.70 -18.30
CA HIS A 34 -15.99 4.90 -18.36
C HIS A 34 -14.57 4.55 -18.79
N ILE A 35 -13.93 3.57 -18.13
CA ILE A 35 -12.56 3.13 -18.47
C ILE A 35 -12.47 2.60 -19.90
N ALA A 36 -13.50 1.92 -20.40
CA ALA A 36 -13.54 1.37 -21.74
C ALA A 36 -13.52 2.43 -22.85
N GLN A 37 -13.74 3.72 -22.53
CA GLN A 37 -13.62 4.83 -23.49
C GLN A 37 -12.17 5.19 -23.80
N PHE A 38 -11.23 4.77 -22.95
CA PHE A 38 -9.82 5.10 -23.07
C PHE A 38 -9.01 3.91 -23.56
N SER A 39 -7.95 4.16 -24.33
CA SER A 39 -7.07 3.13 -24.87
C SER A 39 -5.60 3.57 -24.85
N GLY A 40 -4.67 2.61 -24.86
CA GLY A 40 -3.25 2.91 -24.86
C GLY A 40 -2.81 3.83 -23.72
N PRO A 41 -2.01 4.86 -23.96
CA PRO A 41 -1.54 5.79 -22.92
C PRO A 41 -2.65 6.58 -22.23
N ASP A 42 -3.78 6.85 -22.92
CA ASP A 42 -4.87 7.67 -22.38
C ASP A 42 -5.56 7.00 -21.19
N ARG A 43 -5.43 5.66 -21.03
CA ARG A 43 -5.94 4.92 -19.88
C ARG A 43 -5.30 5.31 -18.53
N TRP A 44 -4.18 6.04 -18.59
CA TRP A 44 -3.36 6.43 -17.44
C TRP A 44 -3.37 7.94 -17.22
N THR A 45 -4.40 8.61 -17.71
CA THR A 45 -4.59 10.06 -17.53
C THR A 45 -5.63 10.33 -16.43
N PRO A 46 -5.65 11.54 -15.85
CA PRO A 46 -6.69 11.93 -14.90
C PRO A 46 -8.12 11.74 -15.42
N ASP A 47 -8.33 11.96 -16.72
CA ASP A 47 -9.64 11.83 -17.36
C ASP A 47 -10.14 10.37 -17.38
N ALA A 48 -9.23 9.39 -17.32
CA ALA A 48 -9.58 7.97 -17.26
C ALA A 48 -10.07 7.53 -15.88
N VAL A 49 -9.88 8.34 -14.84
CA VAL A 49 -10.39 8.04 -13.51
C VAL A 49 -11.90 8.21 -13.48
N PRO A 50 -12.70 7.12 -13.23
CA PRO A 50 -14.15 7.23 -13.30
C PRO A 50 -14.73 8.15 -12.20
N PRO A 51 -15.56 9.14 -12.53
CA PRO A 51 -16.20 10.00 -11.52
C PRO A 51 -17.06 9.25 -10.50
N ALA A 52 -17.50 8.04 -10.83
CA ALA A 52 -18.27 7.17 -9.96
C ALA A 52 -17.54 6.89 -8.63
N ILE A 53 -16.20 6.71 -8.67
CA ILE A 53 -15.46 6.40 -7.45
C ILE A 53 -15.42 7.58 -6.47
N GLU A 54 -15.30 8.80 -6.96
CA GLU A 54 -15.29 9.99 -6.08
C GLU A 54 -16.66 10.24 -5.44
N ARG A 55 -17.76 9.96 -6.18
CA ARG A 55 -19.10 9.99 -5.59
C ARG A 55 -19.26 8.95 -4.48
N LEU A 56 -18.79 7.72 -4.70
CA LEU A 56 -18.83 6.66 -3.69
C LEU A 56 -17.98 7.01 -2.47
N LYS A 57 -16.78 7.60 -2.65
CA LYS A 57 -15.94 8.07 -1.54
C LYS A 57 -16.66 9.13 -0.69
N SER A 58 -17.30 10.11 -1.33
CA SER A 58 -18.07 11.14 -0.64
C SER A 58 -19.21 10.53 0.18
N GLU A 59 -19.94 9.56 -0.41
CA GLU A 59 -21.04 8.86 0.27
C GLU A 59 -20.53 7.99 1.43
N ALA A 60 -19.45 7.24 1.24
CA ALA A 60 -18.82 6.43 2.30
C ALA A 60 -18.43 7.29 3.52
N ARG A 61 -17.83 8.48 3.28
CA ARG A 61 -17.51 9.43 4.35
C ARG A 61 -18.77 9.85 5.12
N SER A 62 -19.83 10.25 4.42
CA SER A 62 -21.09 10.68 5.07
C SER A 62 -21.75 9.56 5.89
N LEU A 63 -21.52 8.31 5.53
CA LEU A 63 -22.02 7.14 6.24
C LEU A 63 -21.10 6.65 7.37
N GLY A 64 -19.95 7.29 7.58
CA GLY A 64 -18.93 6.87 8.55
C GLY A 64 -18.23 5.56 8.18
N LEU A 65 -18.12 5.27 6.89
CA LEU A 65 -17.47 4.06 6.33
C LEU A 65 -16.05 4.35 5.81
N TRP A 66 -15.39 5.34 6.39
CA TRP A 66 -14.09 5.84 5.92
C TRP A 66 -12.96 5.38 6.83
N ASN A 67 -11.81 4.96 6.26
CA ASN A 67 -10.61 4.56 7.00
C ASN A 67 -10.83 3.45 8.06
N LEU A 68 -11.72 2.51 7.81
CA LEU A 68 -12.13 1.49 8.79
C LEU A 68 -11.00 0.57 9.27
N PHE A 69 -9.89 0.51 8.51
CA PHE A 69 -8.70 -0.30 8.85
C PHE A 69 -7.81 0.34 9.92
N LEU A 70 -7.95 1.66 10.20
CA LEU A 70 -7.02 2.38 11.04
C LEU A 70 -6.93 1.83 12.46
N PRO A 71 -5.71 1.45 12.95
CA PRO A 71 -5.51 1.01 14.31
C PRO A 71 -5.50 2.18 15.30
N ARG A 72 -5.73 1.91 16.58
CA ARG A 72 -5.48 2.86 17.67
C ARG A 72 -4.04 2.75 18.17
N PRO A 73 -3.45 3.83 18.73
CA PRO A 73 -3.93 5.22 18.70
C PRO A 73 -3.55 5.93 17.39
N VAL A 74 -4.38 6.86 16.94
CA VAL A 74 -4.03 7.79 15.86
C VAL A 74 -3.59 9.11 16.52
N PRO A 75 -2.41 9.68 16.18
CA PRO A 75 -1.95 10.94 16.72
C PRO A 75 -2.91 12.10 16.46
N ASP A 76 -3.07 13.00 17.44
CA ASP A 76 -4.03 14.09 17.36
C ASP A 76 -3.78 15.03 16.18
N HIS A 77 -2.52 15.29 15.81
CA HIS A 77 -2.18 16.13 14.67
C HIS A 77 -2.65 15.60 13.31
N LEU A 78 -2.98 14.29 13.23
CA LEU A 78 -3.58 13.68 12.05
C LEU A 78 -5.11 13.74 12.05
N LEU A 79 -5.73 14.03 13.19
CA LEU A 79 -7.19 14.06 13.36
C LEU A 79 -7.76 15.48 13.27
N VAL A 80 -6.91 16.50 13.39
CA VAL A 80 -7.32 17.91 13.31
C VAL A 80 -7.38 18.31 11.84
N ASP A 81 -8.54 18.77 11.38
CA ASP A 81 -8.66 19.44 10.09
C ASP A 81 -7.96 20.80 10.20
N ASP A 82 -7.09 21.12 9.25
CA ASP A 82 -6.62 22.48 9.08
C ASP A 82 -7.86 23.31 8.70
N ASP A 83 -8.09 24.41 9.43
CA ASP A 83 -9.33 25.21 9.46
C ASP A 83 -9.56 25.98 8.15
N ASP A 84 -9.78 25.27 7.06
CA ASP A 84 -10.01 25.84 5.71
C ASP A 84 -11.49 26.02 5.37
N GLY A 85 -12.37 26.08 6.37
CA GLY A 85 -13.78 26.51 6.19
C GLY A 85 -14.67 25.59 5.36
N GLY A 86 -14.24 24.42 4.96
CA GLY A 86 -14.98 23.44 4.19
C GLY A 86 -15.24 22.18 4.99
N GLY A 87 -16.44 22.00 5.44
CA GLY A 87 -17.05 20.85 6.11
C GLY A 87 -16.13 19.79 6.73
N SER A 88 -16.28 19.56 8.01
CA SER A 88 -15.56 18.56 8.83
C SER A 88 -15.46 17.19 8.10
N HIS A 89 -14.41 16.95 7.39
CA HIS A 89 -14.06 15.64 6.86
C HIS A 89 -13.20 14.92 7.91
N THR A 90 -13.86 14.27 8.86
CA THR A 90 -13.16 13.47 9.86
C THR A 90 -12.32 12.39 9.18
N MET A 91 -11.01 12.48 9.29
CA MET A 91 -10.06 11.45 8.83
C MET A 91 -10.12 10.18 9.70
N ALA A 92 -10.61 10.33 10.93
CA ALA A 92 -10.81 9.22 11.84
C ALA A 92 -11.98 8.33 11.39
N PRO A 93 -11.87 7.00 11.56
CA PRO A 93 -13.01 6.11 11.38
C PRO A 93 -14.10 6.45 12.42
N SER A 94 -15.36 6.24 12.06
CA SER A 94 -16.51 6.43 12.98
C SER A 94 -16.40 5.58 14.25
N MET A 95 -15.71 4.44 14.15
CA MET A 95 -15.29 3.63 15.29
C MET A 95 -13.99 2.87 14.96
N TYR A 96 -13.24 2.55 16.00
CA TYR A 96 -12.06 1.69 15.88
C TYR A 96 -12.45 0.24 16.09
N LEU A 97 -12.12 -0.57 15.12
CA LEU A 97 -12.43 -1.99 15.08
C LEU A 97 -11.25 -2.82 15.60
N SER A 98 -11.55 -3.95 16.22
CA SER A 98 -10.53 -5.00 16.36
C SER A 98 -10.19 -5.59 14.99
N ASN A 99 -9.01 -6.19 14.83
CA ASN A 99 -8.62 -6.85 13.57
C ASN A 99 -9.66 -7.88 13.11
N ARG A 100 -10.29 -8.59 14.06
CA ARG A 100 -11.33 -9.57 13.76
C ARG A 100 -12.61 -8.91 13.22
N GLU A 101 -13.05 -7.82 13.84
CA GLU A 101 -14.23 -7.07 13.36
C GLU A 101 -13.97 -6.47 11.99
N TYR A 102 -12.79 -5.87 11.81
CA TYR A 102 -12.39 -5.35 10.50
C TYR A 102 -12.36 -6.45 9.42
N GLY A 103 -11.82 -7.64 9.75
CA GLY A 103 -11.84 -8.78 8.84
C GLY A 103 -13.23 -9.15 8.35
N MET A 104 -14.23 -9.16 9.26
CA MET A 104 -15.62 -9.41 8.87
C MET A 104 -16.23 -8.30 8.00
N LEU A 105 -15.71 -7.06 8.09
CA LEU A 105 -16.10 -5.98 7.18
C LEU A 105 -15.38 -6.10 5.82
N CYS A 106 -14.15 -6.59 5.80
CA CYS A 106 -13.43 -6.88 4.54
C CYS A 106 -14.18 -7.90 3.68
N GLU A 107 -14.80 -8.92 4.30
CA GLU A 107 -15.68 -9.87 3.61
C GLU A 107 -16.82 -9.16 2.87
N VAL A 108 -17.40 -8.13 3.46
CA VAL A 108 -18.47 -7.34 2.82
C VAL A 108 -17.90 -6.48 1.69
N MET A 109 -16.81 -5.76 1.94
CA MET A 109 -16.16 -4.90 0.92
C MET A 109 -15.70 -5.71 -0.30
N GLY A 110 -15.19 -6.94 -0.07
CA GLY A 110 -14.74 -7.83 -1.14
C GLY A 110 -15.83 -8.27 -2.13
N ARG A 111 -17.10 -7.98 -1.86
CA ARG A 111 -18.21 -8.25 -2.82
C ARG A 111 -18.24 -7.27 -3.99
N SER A 112 -17.54 -6.15 -3.88
CA SER A 112 -17.44 -5.14 -4.95
C SER A 112 -15.99 -4.76 -5.19
N SER A 113 -15.60 -4.62 -6.48
CA SER A 113 -14.28 -4.11 -6.88
C SER A 113 -14.06 -2.66 -6.44
N LEU A 114 -15.12 -1.88 -6.25
CA LEU A 114 -15.06 -0.45 -5.92
C LEU A 114 -15.11 -0.18 -4.41
N ALA A 115 -15.72 -1.04 -3.62
CA ALA A 115 -15.98 -0.78 -2.19
C ALA A 115 -14.70 -0.55 -1.37
N PRO A 116 -13.60 -1.29 -1.54
CA PRO A 116 -12.36 -1.03 -0.82
C PRO A 116 -11.82 0.38 -1.04
N GLU A 117 -11.78 0.85 -2.29
CA GLU A 117 -11.33 2.21 -2.58
C GLU A 117 -12.34 3.26 -2.11
N ALA A 118 -13.64 3.02 -2.28
CA ALA A 118 -14.69 3.92 -1.83
C ALA A 118 -14.63 4.17 -0.31
N CYS A 119 -14.20 3.18 0.46
CA CYS A 119 -14.02 3.28 1.92
C CYS A 119 -12.60 3.71 2.35
N ASN A 120 -11.71 4.04 1.42
CA ASN A 120 -10.28 4.29 1.65
C ASN A 120 -9.58 3.12 2.38
N CYS A 121 -10.00 1.90 2.07
CA CYS A 121 -9.48 0.65 2.64
C CYS A 121 -8.77 -0.22 1.59
N SER A 122 -8.35 0.37 0.47
CA SER A 122 -7.73 -0.33 -0.65
C SER A 122 -6.21 -0.43 -0.51
N ALA A 123 -5.64 -1.56 -0.92
CA ALA A 123 -4.20 -1.67 -1.12
C ALA A 123 -3.79 -0.93 -2.42
N PRO A 124 -2.55 -0.41 -2.51
CA PRO A 124 -1.46 -0.47 -1.54
C PRO A 124 -1.53 0.58 -0.43
N ASP A 125 -2.49 1.53 -0.49
CA ASP A 125 -2.54 2.70 0.39
C ASP A 125 -2.67 2.32 1.87
N THR A 126 -3.53 1.37 2.22
CA THR A 126 -3.68 0.93 3.63
C THR A 126 -2.35 0.51 4.25
N GLY A 127 -1.57 -0.32 3.55
CA GLY A 127 -0.28 -0.76 4.04
C GLY A 127 0.75 0.39 4.12
N ASN A 128 0.70 1.34 3.21
CA ASN A 128 1.58 2.51 3.23
C ASN A 128 1.18 3.49 4.35
N MET A 129 -0.12 3.67 4.58
CA MET A 129 -0.65 4.46 5.71
C MET A 129 -0.24 3.85 7.05
N GLU A 130 -0.32 2.53 7.22
CA GLU A 130 0.14 1.85 8.44
C GLU A 130 1.65 2.01 8.67
N VAL A 131 2.47 1.95 7.61
CA VAL A 131 3.92 2.20 7.71
C VAL A 131 4.19 3.62 8.18
N LEU A 132 3.56 4.62 7.56
CA LEU A 132 3.75 6.02 7.90
C LEU A 132 3.21 6.34 9.30
N LEU A 133 2.08 5.76 9.68
CA LEU A 133 1.51 5.93 11.01
C LEU A 133 2.44 5.39 12.11
N LYS A 134 3.04 4.22 11.86
CA LYS A 134 3.86 3.52 12.85
C LYS A 134 5.31 3.99 12.89
N HIS A 135 5.88 4.34 11.74
CA HIS A 135 7.31 4.54 11.58
C HIS A 135 7.68 5.92 11.01
N GLY A 136 6.70 6.67 10.49
CA GLY A 136 6.92 8.01 9.94
C GLY A 136 7.21 9.05 11.03
N THR A 137 8.03 10.04 10.69
CA THR A 137 8.19 11.26 11.48
C THR A 137 6.93 12.13 11.38
N GLU A 138 6.74 13.10 12.27
CA GLU A 138 5.61 14.05 12.19
C GLU A 138 5.58 14.78 10.83
N TYR A 139 6.75 15.13 10.29
CA TYR A 139 6.86 15.71 8.95
C TYR A 139 6.32 14.74 7.88
N GLN A 140 6.80 13.49 7.88
CA GLN A 140 6.35 12.48 6.92
C GLN A 140 4.86 12.15 7.06
N GLN A 141 4.35 12.16 8.29
CA GLN A 141 2.92 11.96 8.56
C GLN A 141 2.09 13.15 8.05
N SER A 142 2.53 14.36 8.26
CA SER A 142 1.82 15.56 7.80
C SER A 142 1.85 15.69 6.27
N GLU A 143 2.99 15.43 5.64
CA GLU A 143 3.19 15.63 4.21
C GLU A 143 2.60 14.50 3.36
N TYR A 144 2.70 13.24 3.83
CA TYR A 144 2.33 12.07 3.01
C TYR A 144 1.14 11.28 3.58
N LEU A 145 1.08 11.08 4.90
CA LEU A 145 0.01 10.29 5.49
C LEU A 145 -1.32 11.06 5.52
N LYS A 146 -1.29 12.33 5.90
CA LYS A 146 -2.50 13.15 6.03
C LYS A 146 -3.29 13.25 4.70
N PRO A 147 -2.67 13.54 3.54
CA PRO A 147 -3.36 13.50 2.24
C PRO A 147 -3.91 12.11 1.87
N LEU A 148 -3.20 11.02 2.21
CA LEU A 148 -3.71 9.67 2.01
C LEU A 148 -4.95 9.38 2.86
N LEU A 149 -4.93 9.74 4.15
CA LEU A 149 -6.08 9.57 5.05
C LEU A 149 -7.30 10.38 4.57
N ARG A 150 -7.06 11.52 3.92
CA ARG A 150 -8.09 12.33 3.27
C ARG A 150 -8.54 11.77 1.91
N GLY A 151 -7.81 10.81 1.34
CA GLY A 151 -8.07 10.29 0.00
C GLY A 151 -7.83 11.31 -1.12
N GLU A 152 -7.01 12.32 -0.86
CA GLU A 152 -6.62 13.39 -1.81
C GLU A 152 -5.54 12.91 -2.78
N THR A 153 -4.77 11.93 -2.36
CA THR A 153 -3.73 11.28 -3.17
C THR A 153 -3.79 9.77 -3.03
N ARG A 154 -3.06 9.08 -3.89
CA ARG A 154 -2.79 7.65 -3.79
C ARG A 154 -1.29 7.41 -3.68
N SER A 155 -0.91 6.18 -3.38
CA SER A 155 0.48 5.80 -3.22
C SER A 155 0.78 4.45 -3.86
N ALA A 156 2.07 4.15 -4.01
CA ALA A 156 2.54 2.84 -4.45
C ALA A 156 3.57 2.26 -3.48
N PHE A 157 3.80 0.94 -3.57
CA PHE A 157 4.86 0.26 -2.84
C PHE A 157 5.76 -0.49 -3.81
N LEU A 158 7.01 -0.03 -3.93
CA LEU A 158 7.98 -0.52 -4.89
C LEU A 158 9.01 -1.41 -4.19
N MET A 159 8.81 -2.72 -4.27
CA MET A 159 9.69 -3.69 -3.63
C MET A 159 10.28 -4.68 -4.64
N THR A 160 9.44 -5.34 -5.43
CA THR A 160 9.85 -6.42 -6.33
C THR A 160 10.64 -5.89 -7.53
N GLU A 161 11.58 -6.69 -8.03
CA GLU A 161 12.50 -6.33 -9.12
C GLU A 161 12.49 -7.40 -10.21
N PRO A 162 12.64 -7.02 -11.50
CA PRO A 162 12.59 -7.97 -12.61
C PRO A 162 13.75 -8.96 -12.62
N ASP A 163 14.93 -8.55 -12.15
CA ASP A 163 16.17 -9.30 -12.32
C ASP A 163 16.55 -10.18 -11.13
N VAL A 164 15.66 -10.29 -10.12
CA VAL A 164 15.93 -11.07 -8.90
C VAL A 164 14.72 -11.90 -8.49
N ALA A 165 14.95 -12.97 -7.71
CA ALA A 165 13.89 -13.75 -7.09
C ALA A 165 13.30 -12.97 -5.89
N SER A 166 12.33 -12.11 -6.16
CA SER A 166 11.77 -11.15 -5.19
C SER A 166 10.92 -11.81 -4.08
N SER A 167 10.66 -13.10 -4.13
CA SER A 167 10.09 -13.86 -3.01
C SER A 167 11.03 -13.88 -1.78
N ASP A 168 12.33 -13.74 -1.99
CA ASP A 168 13.29 -13.43 -0.93
C ASP A 168 13.47 -11.90 -0.86
N ALA A 169 12.84 -11.30 0.11
CA ALA A 169 12.87 -9.85 0.34
C ALA A 169 14.28 -9.26 0.51
N ARG A 170 15.28 -10.10 0.82
CA ARG A 170 16.69 -9.70 0.98
C ARG A 170 17.43 -9.60 -0.35
N ASN A 171 16.82 -10.03 -1.44
CA ASN A 171 17.46 -10.13 -2.74
C ASN A 171 17.14 -8.89 -3.60
N LEU A 172 17.66 -7.72 -3.20
CA LEU A 172 17.42 -6.44 -3.89
C LEU A 172 18.68 -5.99 -4.64
N ARG A 173 18.47 -5.31 -5.77
CA ARG A 173 19.50 -4.64 -6.58
C ARG A 173 19.36 -3.14 -6.63
N THR A 174 18.19 -2.59 -6.31
CA THR A 174 17.97 -1.14 -6.17
C THR A 174 18.88 -0.60 -5.09
N ARG A 175 19.68 0.44 -5.41
CA ARG A 175 20.71 1.01 -4.55
C ARG A 175 20.33 2.40 -4.07
N LEU A 176 20.56 2.64 -2.79
CA LEU A 176 20.47 3.94 -2.14
C LEU A 176 21.89 4.35 -1.73
N THR A 177 22.51 5.22 -2.50
CA THR A 177 23.88 5.67 -2.26
C THR A 177 23.87 6.96 -1.46
N LYS A 178 24.53 6.97 -0.30
CA LYS A 178 24.68 8.18 0.52
C LYS A 178 25.72 9.10 -0.11
N VAL A 179 25.32 10.34 -0.38
CA VAL A 179 26.23 11.36 -0.91
C VAL A 179 26.87 12.10 0.27
N THR A 180 28.15 11.88 0.48
CA THR A 180 28.94 12.67 1.41
C THR A 180 29.35 13.96 0.73
N ALA A 181 28.88 15.13 1.20
CA ALA A 181 29.41 16.41 0.74
C ALA A 181 30.92 16.46 1.09
N ALA A 182 31.74 16.74 0.11
CA ALA A 182 33.16 16.96 0.34
C ALA A 182 33.30 18.12 1.36
N GLY A 183 33.72 17.82 2.61
CA GLY A 183 33.90 18.81 3.66
C GLY A 183 33.00 18.66 4.90
N VAL A 184 32.11 17.67 4.96
CA VAL A 184 31.37 17.33 6.19
C VAL A 184 32.13 16.21 6.90
N GLY A 185 32.56 16.45 8.16
CA GLY A 185 33.22 15.44 8.98
C GLY A 185 32.31 14.23 9.22
N GLU A 186 32.89 13.08 9.56
CA GLU A 186 32.18 11.81 9.83
C GLU A 186 31.07 11.90 10.87
N ASP A 187 31.01 12.98 11.64
CA ASP A 187 30.08 13.20 12.76
C ASP A 187 28.76 13.91 12.34
N GLY A 188 28.59 14.23 11.03
CA GLY A 188 27.33 14.81 10.52
C GLY A 188 26.96 16.20 11.04
N VAL A 189 27.84 16.85 11.83
CA VAL A 189 27.64 18.20 12.36
C VAL A 189 28.28 19.22 11.42
N GLY A 190 27.55 19.61 10.38
CA GLY A 190 27.92 20.74 9.53
C GLY A 190 27.73 22.05 10.30
N VAL A 191 28.81 22.80 10.48
CA VAL A 191 28.79 24.16 10.97
C VAL A 191 28.17 25.07 9.90
N GLY A 192 26.86 25.34 10.00
CA GLY A 192 26.14 26.26 9.12
C GLY A 192 24.95 25.61 8.38
N GLY A 193 23.78 25.94 8.82
CA GLY A 193 22.42 25.68 8.36
C GLY A 193 22.21 24.84 7.10
N GLY A 194 21.63 23.61 7.24
CA GLY A 194 20.96 22.90 6.16
C GLY A 194 21.62 21.62 5.63
N GLY A 195 22.66 21.07 6.25
CA GLY A 195 23.37 19.87 5.77
C GLY A 195 22.84 18.54 6.30
N GLY A 196 21.61 18.15 5.99
CA GLY A 196 21.11 16.79 6.18
C GLY A 196 21.76 15.79 5.21
N ALA A 197 21.74 14.50 5.57
CA ALA A 197 22.19 13.44 4.66
C ALA A 197 21.46 13.55 3.32
N ARG A 198 22.18 13.33 2.21
CA ARG A 198 21.64 13.27 0.86
C ARG A 198 21.86 11.88 0.29
N TYR A 199 20.93 11.45 -0.55
CA TYR A 199 20.97 10.13 -1.16
C TYR A 199 20.67 10.21 -2.65
N VAL A 200 21.19 9.25 -3.40
CA VAL A 200 20.84 9.01 -4.80
C VAL A 200 20.31 7.58 -4.90
N LEU A 201 19.09 7.44 -5.42
CA LEU A 201 18.43 6.16 -5.58
C LEU A 201 18.45 5.75 -7.05
N ASN A 202 18.95 4.54 -7.32
CA ASN A 202 19.02 3.94 -8.65
C ASN A 202 18.51 2.51 -8.63
N GLY A 203 17.72 2.15 -9.64
CA GLY A 203 17.22 0.79 -9.79
C GLY A 203 16.00 0.64 -10.66
N ARG A 204 15.44 -0.58 -10.65
CA ARG A 204 14.28 -0.93 -11.46
C ARG A 204 13.31 -1.78 -10.64
N LYS A 205 12.07 -1.38 -10.61
CA LYS A 205 10.98 -2.07 -9.90
C LYS A 205 9.92 -2.53 -10.88
N TRP A 206 9.19 -3.58 -10.53
CA TRP A 206 8.06 -4.03 -11.33
C TRP A 206 6.92 -4.55 -10.46
N TRP A 207 5.79 -4.84 -11.08
CA TRP A 207 4.56 -5.23 -10.38
C TRP A 207 4.19 -4.25 -9.27
N SER A 208 4.47 -2.97 -9.52
CA SER A 208 4.20 -1.88 -8.58
C SER A 208 2.77 -1.43 -8.73
N THR A 209 1.87 -2.05 -7.96
CA THR A 209 0.43 -1.75 -7.98
C THR A 209 0.18 -0.29 -7.59
N GLY A 210 -0.68 0.38 -8.35
CA GLY A 210 -1.06 1.77 -8.15
C GLY A 210 -0.05 2.79 -8.71
N ALA A 211 1.12 2.37 -9.19
CA ALA A 211 2.10 3.32 -9.72
C ALA A 211 1.74 3.88 -11.11
N MET A 212 0.78 3.28 -11.83
CA MET A 212 0.22 3.86 -13.07
C MET A 212 -0.91 4.85 -12.78
N ASP A 213 -1.48 4.86 -11.58
CA ASP A 213 -2.60 5.72 -11.23
C ASP A 213 -2.18 7.20 -11.32
N PRO A 214 -2.87 8.03 -12.10
CA PRO A 214 -2.53 9.45 -12.23
C PRO A 214 -2.66 10.22 -10.91
N ARG A 215 -3.35 9.67 -9.92
CA ARG A 215 -3.48 10.22 -8.56
C ARG A 215 -2.36 9.77 -7.62
N CYS A 216 -1.44 8.91 -8.07
CA CYS A 216 -0.33 8.42 -7.26
C CYS A 216 0.71 9.53 -7.03
N GLY A 217 0.70 10.13 -5.85
CA GLY A 217 1.60 11.24 -5.51
C GLY A 217 3.00 10.79 -5.09
N PHE A 218 3.12 9.62 -4.46
CA PHE A 218 4.40 9.10 -3.98
C PHE A 218 4.44 7.58 -3.90
N ALA A 219 5.63 7.04 -3.78
CA ALA A 219 5.87 5.63 -3.53
C ALA A 219 6.76 5.41 -2.31
N LEU A 220 6.52 4.32 -1.58
CA LEU A 220 7.47 3.76 -0.63
C LEU A 220 8.36 2.77 -1.36
N VAL A 221 9.65 3.04 -1.42
CA VAL A 221 10.62 2.25 -2.19
C VAL A 221 11.57 1.52 -1.24
N VAL A 222 11.67 0.21 -1.39
CA VAL A 222 12.65 -0.60 -0.67
C VAL A 222 13.93 -0.66 -1.49
N ALA A 223 15.04 -0.23 -0.90
CA ALA A 223 16.36 -0.23 -1.52
C ALA A 223 17.42 -0.77 -0.56
N GLU A 224 18.54 -1.19 -1.10
CA GLU A 224 19.72 -1.55 -0.33
C GLU A 224 20.64 -0.34 -0.22
N VAL A 225 21.02 0.03 1.02
CA VAL A 225 21.98 1.13 1.24
C VAL A 225 23.35 0.69 0.78
N ASP A 226 23.99 1.51 -0.03
CA ASP A 226 25.40 1.32 -0.40
C ASP A 226 26.29 1.75 0.75
N THR A 227 26.71 0.79 1.54
CA THR A 227 27.63 0.99 2.68
C THR A 227 29.10 0.95 2.27
N GLY A 228 29.43 0.93 0.95
CA GLY A 228 30.78 0.73 0.44
C GLY A 228 31.30 -0.70 0.66
N ARG A 229 30.47 -1.61 1.16
CA ARG A 229 30.81 -3.03 1.24
C ARG A 229 30.57 -3.70 -0.11
N PRO A 230 31.38 -4.71 -0.47
CA PRO A 230 31.12 -5.46 -1.69
C PRO A 230 29.70 -6.03 -1.68
N PRO A 231 29.03 -6.07 -2.83
CA PRO A 231 27.68 -6.62 -2.96
C PRO A 231 27.62 -8.02 -2.35
N ALA A 232 26.49 -8.35 -1.76
CA ALA A 232 26.31 -9.68 -1.19
C ALA A 232 26.55 -10.75 -2.27
N PRO A 233 27.20 -11.87 -1.91
CA PRO A 233 27.55 -12.92 -2.85
C PRO A 233 26.31 -13.46 -3.58
N SER A 234 26.49 -13.91 -4.82
CA SER A 234 25.46 -14.64 -5.56
C SER A 234 25.08 -15.94 -4.84
N LYS A 235 23.92 -16.54 -5.16
CA LYS A 235 23.53 -17.84 -4.58
C LYS A 235 24.58 -18.94 -4.76
N GLU A 236 25.33 -18.90 -5.86
CA GLU A 236 26.41 -19.85 -6.13
C GLU A 236 27.61 -19.62 -5.21
N GLU A 237 27.89 -18.36 -4.86
CA GLU A 237 28.95 -17.99 -3.91
C GLU A 237 28.52 -18.21 -2.46
N GLU A 238 27.24 -18.05 -2.11
CA GLU A 238 26.68 -18.39 -0.78
C GLU A 238 26.82 -19.88 -0.48
N GLY A 239 26.55 -20.74 -1.48
CA GLY A 239 26.73 -22.19 -1.36
C GLY A 239 28.17 -22.63 -1.10
N ARG A 240 29.14 -21.82 -1.53
CA ARG A 240 30.59 -22.08 -1.32
C ARG A 240 31.14 -21.46 -0.04
N SER A 241 30.57 -20.33 0.43
CA SER A 241 31.15 -19.55 1.54
C SER A 241 30.40 -19.71 2.88
N GLY A 242 29.21 -20.29 2.88
CA GLY A 242 28.34 -20.40 4.08
C GLY A 242 27.87 -19.03 4.64
N ARG A 243 28.12 -17.94 3.93
CA ARG A 243 27.84 -16.58 4.36
C ARG A 243 26.41 -16.22 3.97
N ARG A 244 25.48 -16.27 4.91
CA ARG A 244 24.08 -15.82 4.70
C ARG A 244 24.02 -14.31 4.46
N ARG A 245 23.24 -13.88 3.47
CA ARG A 245 22.83 -12.47 3.32
C ARG A 245 22.16 -12.00 4.60
N ARG A 246 22.72 -10.96 5.22
CA ARG A 246 22.06 -10.28 6.34
C ARG A 246 21.13 -9.20 5.74
N GLY A 247 19.84 -9.27 6.03
CA GLY A 247 18.85 -8.26 5.62
C GLY A 247 19.00 -6.90 6.32
N GLY A 248 20.21 -6.57 6.84
CA GLY A 248 20.46 -5.39 7.64
C GLY A 248 20.77 -4.10 6.86
N ASP A 249 20.86 -4.19 5.53
CA ASP A 249 21.24 -3.03 4.72
C ASP A 249 20.05 -2.46 3.91
N GLN A 250 18.85 -3.01 4.11
CA GLN A 250 17.64 -2.52 3.44
C GLN A 250 17.07 -1.29 4.14
N THR A 251 16.60 -0.33 3.35
CA THR A 251 16.00 0.92 3.80
C THR A 251 14.73 1.18 2.99
N VAL A 252 13.74 1.78 3.62
CA VAL A 252 12.55 2.27 2.91
C VAL A 252 12.64 3.79 2.82
N VAL A 253 12.45 4.29 1.62
CA VAL A 253 12.44 5.71 1.33
C VAL A 253 11.12 6.13 0.69
N ILE A 254 10.70 7.36 0.96
CA ILE A 254 9.57 8.02 0.30
C ILE A 254 10.10 8.70 -0.96
N VAL A 255 9.47 8.40 -2.10
CA VAL A 255 9.85 8.95 -3.40
C VAL A 255 8.63 9.60 -4.04
N PRO A 256 8.64 10.91 -4.28
CA PRO A 256 7.59 11.57 -5.06
C PRO A 256 7.54 11.01 -6.49
N MET A 257 6.35 10.63 -6.96
CA MET A 257 6.19 10.10 -8.33
C MET A 257 6.45 11.15 -9.41
N SER A 258 6.36 12.44 -9.05
CA SER A 258 6.68 13.57 -9.95
C SER A 258 8.18 13.85 -10.07
N HIS A 259 9.05 13.14 -9.33
CA HIS A 259 10.50 13.34 -9.43
C HIS A 259 11.00 13.01 -10.83
N PRO A 260 11.84 13.85 -11.47
CA PRO A 260 12.28 13.69 -12.87
C PRO A 260 13.05 12.38 -13.13
N GLY A 261 13.70 11.80 -12.11
CA GLY A 261 14.37 10.50 -12.17
C GLY A 261 13.41 9.30 -12.04
N VAL A 262 12.11 9.51 -11.79
CA VAL A 262 11.11 8.45 -11.68
C VAL A 262 10.33 8.33 -12.99
N ARG A 263 10.32 7.13 -13.57
CA ARG A 263 9.59 6.89 -14.80
C ARG A 263 8.83 5.57 -14.76
N CYS A 264 7.51 5.64 -14.90
CA CYS A 264 6.68 4.47 -15.20
C CYS A 264 6.96 4.06 -16.65
N VAL A 265 7.62 2.91 -16.82
CA VAL A 265 8.09 2.42 -18.13
C VAL A 265 6.95 1.88 -18.96
N ARG A 266 6.12 1.06 -18.32
CA ARG A 266 4.94 0.42 -18.95
C ARG A 266 4.01 -0.17 -17.90
N PRO A 267 2.72 -0.34 -18.22
CA PRO A 267 1.84 -1.19 -17.44
C PRO A 267 2.19 -2.66 -17.66
N LEU A 268 1.92 -3.47 -16.65
CA LEU A 268 2.01 -4.93 -16.68
C LEU A 268 0.61 -5.51 -16.60
N THR A 269 0.33 -6.51 -17.41
CA THR A 269 -1.00 -7.12 -17.49
C THR A 269 -1.04 -8.50 -16.84
N VAL A 270 -2.16 -8.82 -16.19
CA VAL A 270 -2.45 -10.14 -15.62
C VAL A 270 -3.59 -10.75 -16.43
N PHE A 271 -3.35 -11.87 -17.10
CA PHE A 271 -4.33 -12.52 -18.00
C PHE A 271 -4.93 -11.57 -19.06
N GLY A 272 -4.17 -10.56 -19.49
CA GLY A 272 -4.63 -9.56 -20.45
C GLY A 272 -5.32 -8.34 -19.87
N TYR A 273 -5.59 -8.30 -18.57
CA TYR A 273 -6.14 -7.15 -17.85
C TYR A 273 -5.03 -6.24 -17.35
N ASP A 274 -5.16 -4.93 -17.57
CA ASP A 274 -4.19 -3.91 -17.18
C ASP A 274 -4.51 -3.20 -15.85
N ASP A 275 -5.69 -3.48 -15.28
CA ASP A 275 -6.19 -2.95 -14.01
C ASP A 275 -6.23 -1.41 -13.95
N ALA A 276 -6.51 -0.76 -15.10
CA ALA A 276 -6.64 0.70 -15.15
C ALA A 276 -7.83 1.18 -14.29
N PRO A 277 -7.72 2.34 -13.63
CA PRO A 277 -6.63 3.34 -13.69
C PRO A 277 -5.47 3.06 -12.74
N HIS A 278 -5.53 2.06 -11.85
CA HIS A 278 -4.49 1.78 -10.85
C HIS A 278 -3.21 1.23 -11.49
N GLY A 279 -3.36 0.19 -12.28
CA GLY A 279 -2.30 -0.49 -13.02
C GLY A 279 -1.20 -1.10 -12.15
N HIS A 280 -0.43 -1.99 -12.77
CA HIS A 280 0.80 -2.53 -12.19
C HIS A 280 1.97 -2.05 -13.03
N ALA A 281 2.80 -1.15 -12.49
CA ALA A 281 3.87 -0.54 -13.26
C ALA A 281 5.17 -1.32 -13.21
N GLU A 282 5.91 -1.24 -14.31
CA GLU A 282 7.35 -1.31 -14.29
C GLU A 282 7.90 0.12 -14.14
N VAL A 283 8.75 0.34 -13.12
CA VAL A 283 9.26 1.66 -12.75
C VAL A 283 10.79 1.67 -12.82
N SER A 284 11.35 2.65 -13.54
CA SER A 284 12.78 2.98 -13.54
C SER A 284 13.03 4.13 -12.56
N LEU A 285 14.11 4.01 -11.82
CA LEU A 285 14.62 4.98 -10.86
C LEU A 285 16.04 5.34 -11.31
N ASP A 286 16.19 6.52 -11.88
CA ASP A 286 17.45 6.96 -12.50
C ASP A 286 17.90 8.26 -11.81
N ASP A 287 18.97 8.19 -11.02
CA ASP A 287 19.56 9.29 -10.26
C ASP A 287 18.52 10.10 -9.47
N VAL A 288 17.65 9.40 -8.74
CA VAL A 288 16.63 10.04 -7.90
C VAL A 288 17.29 10.61 -6.66
N GLU A 289 17.43 11.93 -6.63
CA GLU A 289 18.02 12.66 -5.49
C GLU A 289 16.99 12.80 -4.36
N LEU A 290 17.40 12.40 -3.16
CA LEU A 290 16.57 12.46 -1.95
C LEU A 290 17.36 13.10 -0.81
N ASP A 291 16.66 13.83 0.05
CA ASP A 291 17.23 14.26 1.33
C ASP A 291 16.97 13.24 2.45
N GLY A 292 17.61 13.44 3.61
CA GLY A 292 17.49 12.52 4.74
C GLY A 292 16.08 12.39 5.30
N SER A 293 15.20 13.36 5.05
CA SER A 293 13.80 13.32 5.49
C SER A 293 12.97 12.26 4.74
N ALA A 294 13.46 11.81 3.58
CA ALA A 294 12.83 10.74 2.81
C ALA A 294 12.98 9.35 3.45
N VAL A 295 13.97 9.14 4.33
CA VAL A 295 14.26 7.84 4.96
C VAL A 295 13.27 7.57 6.09
N ILE A 296 12.58 6.44 6.04
CA ILE A 296 11.62 6.03 7.09
C ILE A 296 12.36 5.21 8.16
N LEU A 297 12.18 5.54 9.42
CA LEU A 297 12.73 4.86 10.61
C LEU A 297 14.27 4.80 10.68
N GLY A 298 14.98 5.12 9.61
CA GLY A 298 16.45 5.11 9.52
C GLY A 298 17.00 4.04 8.58
N GLU A 299 18.30 4.18 8.28
CA GLU A 299 19.03 3.25 7.42
C GLU A 299 19.07 1.83 8.02
N GLY A 300 19.00 0.80 7.17
CA GLY A 300 19.07 -0.60 7.58
C GLY A 300 17.81 -1.17 8.25
N ARG A 301 16.72 -0.39 8.37
CA ARG A 301 15.46 -0.80 9.01
C ARG A 301 14.38 -1.25 7.99
N GLY A 302 14.71 -1.32 6.71
CA GLY A 302 13.75 -1.61 5.64
C GLY A 302 13.12 -3.00 5.73
N PHE A 303 13.86 -4.01 6.19
CA PHE A 303 13.31 -5.35 6.39
C PHE A 303 12.23 -5.38 7.48
N GLU A 304 12.46 -4.69 8.59
CA GLU A 304 11.48 -4.56 9.69
C GLU A 304 10.20 -3.86 9.20
N ILE A 305 10.34 -2.75 8.47
CA ILE A 305 9.22 -2.02 7.88
C ILE A 305 8.45 -2.92 6.92
N SER A 306 9.14 -3.61 6.01
CA SER A 306 8.52 -4.51 5.04
C SER A 306 7.73 -5.64 5.71
N GLN A 307 8.26 -6.24 6.78
CA GLN A 307 7.55 -7.29 7.52
C GLN A 307 6.33 -6.75 8.28
N SER A 308 6.45 -5.55 8.89
CA SER A 308 5.32 -4.92 9.59
C SER A 308 4.18 -4.54 8.64
N ARG A 309 4.50 -4.13 7.40
CA ARG A 309 3.54 -3.82 6.35
C ARG A 309 2.85 -5.06 5.78
N LEU A 310 3.62 -6.10 5.51
CA LEU A 310 3.11 -7.32 4.87
C LEU A 310 2.27 -8.18 5.83
N GLY A 311 2.45 -8.05 7.15
CA GLY A 311 1.69 -8.81 8.14
C GLY A 311 0.17 -8.59 8.02
N PRO A 312 -0.34 -7.38 8.26
CA PRO A 312 -1.76 -7.05 8.09
C PRO A 312 -2.25 -7.30 6.66
N GLY A 313 -1.46 -6.93 5.66
CA GLY A 313 -1.78 -7.12 4.25
C GLY A 313 -2.08 -8.58 3.88
N ARG A 314 -1.38 -9.55 4.46
CA ARG A 314 -1.65 -10.98 4.23
C ARG A 314 -3.04 -11.39 4.72
N ILE A 315 -3.48 -10.85 5.85
CA ILE A 315 -4.82 -11.13 6.41
C ILE A 315 -5.89 -10.51 5.51
N HIS A 316 -5.75 -9.24 5.17
CA HIS A 316 -6.69 -8.53 4.30
C HIS A 316 -6.87 -9.24 2.94
N HIS A 317 -5.77 -9.67 2.30
CA HIS A 317 -5.85 -10.37 1.01
C HIS A 317 -6.52 -11.74 1.11
N CYS A 318 -6.35 -12.48 2.20
CA CYS A 318 -7.07 -13.74 2.41
C CYS A 318 -8.59 -13.52 2.46
N GLU A 319 -9.03 -12.50 3.20
CA GLU A 319 -10.44 -12.19 3.39
C GLU A 319 -11.11 -11.69 2.09
N PHE A 320 -10.44 -10.84 1.33
CA PHE A 320 -10.91 -10.39 0.02
C PHE A 320 -10.98 -11.54 -1.00
N SER A 321 -10.01 -12.44 -1.01
CA SER A 321 -9.96 -13.57 -1.95
C SER A 321 -11.10 -14.56 -1.74
N ASP A 322 -11.54 -14.78 -0.50
CA ASP A 322 -12.66 -15.65 -0.19
C ASP A 322 -13.97 -15.11 -0.78
N CYS A 323 -14.18 -13.80 -0.78
CA CYS A 323 -15.37 -13.16 -1.33
C CYS A 323 -15.44 -13.24 -2.86
N TRP A 324 -14.32 -13.11 -3.55
CA TRP A 324 -14.25 -13.28 -5.00
C TRP A 324 -14.60 -14.73 -5.40
N GLY A 325 -14.13 -15.72 -4.65
CA GLY A 325 -14.50 -17.13 -4.84
C GLY A 325 -16.01 -17.38 -4.68
N PHE A 326 -16.68 -16.61 -3.82
CA PHE A 326 -18.13 -16.73 -3.59
C PHE A 326 -18.96 -16.14 -4.74
N ARG A 327 -18.53 -15.02 -5.32
CA ARG A 327 -19.19 -14.42 -6.50
C ARG A 327 -19.08 -15.29 -7.76
N GLY A 328 -17.95 -15.96 -7.97
CA GLY A 328 -17.74 -16.90 -9.08
C GLY A 328 -18.64 -18.15 -9.01
N ARG A 329 -19.22 -18.49 -7.86
CA ARG A 329 -20.18 -19.59 -7.73
C ARG A 329 -21.60 -19.22 -8.17
N SER A 330 -21.92 -17.94 -8.25
CA SER A 330 -23.22 -17.45 -8.72
C SER A 330 -23.33 -17.40 -10.25
N THR A 331 -22.20 -17.40 -10.95
CA THR A 331 -22.12 -17.59 -12.41
C THR A 331 -21.52 -18.96 -12.68
N ALA A 332 -22.37 -19.91 -13.03
CA ALA A 332 -22.07 -21.31 -13.27
C ALA A 332 -20.95 -21.51 -14.29
N PHE A 333 -19.70 -21.66 -13.82
CA PHE A 333 -18.61 -22.33 -14.53
C PHE A 333 -17.34 -22.37 -13.65
N PHE A 334 -17.33 -23.17 -12.57
CA PHE A 334 -16.08 -23.74 -12.05
C PHE A 334 -16.33 -25.06 -11.33
N LEU A 335 -15.55 -26.06 -11.70
CA LEU A 335 -15.57 -27.44 -11.21
C LEU A 335 -15.43 -27.53 -9.67
N PRO A 336 -16.07 -28.50 -9.02
CA PRO A 336 -16.00 -28.70 -7.58
C PRO A 336 -14.68 -29.40 -7.22
N VAL A 337 -13.66 -28.64 -6.84
CA VAL A 337 -12.39 -29.24 -6.36
C VAL A 337 -12.22 -29.17 -4.84
N PHE A 338 -13.03 -28.36 -4.11
CA PHE A 338 -12.94 -28.33 -2.64
C PHE A 338 -14.33 -28.40 -1.98
N PRO A 339 -14.63 -29.46 -1.22
CA PRO A 339 -15.77 -29.45 -0.32
C PRO A 339 -15.44 -28.62 0.92
N THR A 340 -16.30 -27.63 1.19
CA THR A 340 -16.39 -26.88 2.45
C THR A 340 -15.24 -25.94 2.82
N ALA A 341 -15.17 -24.76 2.18
CA ALA A 341 -14.31 -23.65 2.63
C ALA A 341 -14.70 -23.13 4.05
N HIS A 342 -15.94 -23.35 4.49
CA HIS A 342 -16.43 -22.91 5.81
C HIS A 342 -15.75 -23.58 7.02
N SER A 343 -15.10 -24.71 6.85
CA SER A 343 -14.42 -25.42 7.94
C SER A 343 -12.93 -25.10 8.07
N MET A 344 -12.31 -24.44 7.09
CA MET A 344 -10.88 -24.15 7.08
C MET A 344 -10.52 -22.72 7.54
N LEU A 345 -11.44 -21.76 7.41
CA LEU A 345 -11.19 -20.35 7.79
C LEU A 345 -10.74 -20.15 9.23
N PRO A 346 -11.37 -20.77 10.26
CA PRO A 346 -10.93 -20.65 11.63
C PRO A 346 -9.52 -21.24 11.86
N ILE A 347 -9.15 -22.25 11.09
CA ILE A 347 -7.85 -22.93 11.21
C ILE A 347 -6.74 -22.09 10.57
N ILE A 348 -6.99 -21.48 9.43
CA ILE A 348 -6.01 -20.62 8.71
C ILE A 348 -5.78 -19.34 9.49
N CYS A 349 -6.82 -18.68 10.00
CA CYS A 349 -6.69 -17.50 10.86
C CYS A 349 -5.98 -17.83 12.17
N HIS A 350 -6.22 -19.00 12.76
CA HIS A 350 -5.57 -19.43 14.00
C HIS A 350 -4.09 -19.78 13.78
N LEU A 351 -3.74 -20.42 12.66
CA LEU A 351 -2.35 -20.73 12.28
C LEU A 351 -1.56 -19.45 11.93
N LEU A 352 -2.17 -18.48 11.25
CA LEU A 352 -1.53 -17.21 10.95
C LEU A 352 -1.33 -16.32 12.18
N THR A 353 -2.21 -16.41 13.17
CA THR A 353 -2.06 -15.73 14.47
C THR A 353 -0.94 -16.36 15.30
N LEU A 354 -0.76 -17.69 15.25
CA LEU A 354 0.33 -18.40 15.93
C LEU A 354 1.70 -18.20 15.27
N LEU A 355 1.75 -17.87 13.97
CA LEU A 355 3.00 -17.58 13.25
C LEU A 355 3.42 -16.11 13.35
N SER A 356 2.60 -15.24 13.95
CA SER A 356 2.88 -13.83 14.20
C SER A 356 3.25 -13.50 15.65
N MET A 357 3.30 -14.50 16.54
CA MET A 357 3.93 -14.44 17.86
C MET A 357 5.38 -14.95 17.77
#